data_8f4e905b6d1c57bb9fbbd078290c2614
#
_entry.id   8f4e905b6d1c57bb9fbbd078290c2614
#
_cell.length_a   1.000
_cell.length_b   1.000
_cell.length_c   1.000
_cell.angle_alpha   90.00
_cell.angle_beta   90.00
_cell.angle_gamma   90.00
#
_symmetry.space_group_name_H-M   'P 1'
#
loop_
_entity.id
_entity.type
_entity.pdbx_description
1 polymer ?
#
loop_
_entity_poly.entity_id
_entity_poly.type
_entity_poly.pdbx_seq_one_letter_code
_entity_poly.pdbx_strand_id
1 'polypeptide(L)'
;MKKATFCMLLIIIAFALSGCGYNTMQSNEEAVKAAWGDVEATYQRRADLIPNLVETVKAYAKHEKETLQAVTEARAKVGSIQVSKDMVGDPKTMAQFQAAQASMSSALSRLMLVVERYPDLKANQNFKDLQHQLEGTENRINVA
;
A
#
# COMPACT_ATOMS: atom_id res chain seq x y z
N MET A 1 20.36 -17.36 -57.13
CA MET A 1 20.12 -15.97 -56.77
C MET A 1 18.70 -15.75 -56.15
N LYS A 2 17.60 -16.18 -56.77
CA LYS A 2 16.22 -15.99 -56.23
C LYS A 2 15.96 -16.60 -54.84
N LYS A 3 16.58 -17.75 -54.51
CA LYS A 3 16.44 -18.40 -53.18
C LYS A 3 17.17 -17.62 -52.09
N ALA A 4 18.31 -17.04 -52.36
CA ALA A 4 19.07 -16.24 -51.40
C ALA A 4 18.37 -14.91 -51.08
N THR A 5 17.78 -14.24 -52.09
CA THR A 5 16.98 -13.04 -51.87
C THR A 5 15.70 -13.31 -51.08
N PHE A 6 15.06 -14.44 -51.30
CA PHE A 6 13.89 -14.84 -50.51
C PHE A 6 14.23 -15.15 -49.05
N CYS A 7 15.34 -15.83 -48.76
CA CYS A 7 15.81 -16.05 -47.41
C CYS A 7 16.16 -14.72 -46.70
N MET A 8 16.81 -13.80 -47.39
CA MET A 8 17.15 -12.48 -46.85
C MET A 8 15.90 -11.66 -46.51
N LEU A 9 14.86 -11.73 -47.33
CA LEU A 9 13.58 -11.07 -47.09
C LEU A 9 12.88 -11.63 -45.83
N LEU A 10 12.87 -12.96 -45.67
CA LEU A 10 12.31 -13.61 -44.47
C LEU A 10 13.03 -13.21 -43.18
N ILE A 11 14.36 -13.06 -43.21
CA ILE A 11 15.14 -12.61 -42.06
C ILE A 11 14.79 -11.17 -41.70
N ILE A 12 14.64 -10.28 -42.69
CA ILE A 12 14.25 -8.86 -42.43
C ILE A 12 12.85 -8.79 -41.83
N ILE A 13 11.89 -9.57 -42.33
CA ILE A 13 10.53 -9.62 -41.77
C ILE A 13 10.54 -10.17 -40.34
N ALA A 14 11.33 -11.21 -40.04
CA ALA A 14 11.47 -11.73 -38.68
C ALA A 14 12.05 -10.71 -37.72
N PHE A 15 13.03 -9.91 -38.14
CA PHE A 15 13.58 -8.79 -37.33
C PHE A 15 12.58 -7.64 -37.13
N ALA A 16 11.78 -7.32 -38.14
CA ALA A 16 10.76 -6.27 -38.03
C ALA A 16 9.61 -6.64 -37.05
N LEU A 17 9.25 -7.92 -36.95
CA LEU A 17 8.23 -8.42 -36.04
C LEU A 17 8.68 -8.47 -34.58
N SER A 18 9.98 -8.53 -34.31
CA SER A 18 10.53 -8.60 -32.95
C SER A 18 10.44 -7.28 -32.17
N GLY A 19 10.23 -6.14 -32.81
CA GLY A 19 10.25 -4.80 -32.18
C GLY A 19 8.95 -4.41 -31.46
N CYS A 20 7.79 -4.94 -31.83
CA CYS A 20 6.51 -4.51 -31.30
C CYS A 20 6.24 -4.93 -29.83
N GLY A 21 6.80 -6.05 -29.36
CA GLY A 21 6.58 -6.53 -27.99
C GLY A 21 7.40 -5.81 -26.93
N TYR A 22 8.58 -5.31 -27.27
CA TYR A 22 9.48 -4.67 -26.31
C TYR A 22 8.91 -3.34 -25.75
N ASN A 23 8.39 -2.48 -26.60
CA ASN A 23 7.81 -1.20 -26.20
C ASN A 23 6.58 -1.40 -25.29
N THR A 24 5.75 -2.40 -25.57
CA THR A 24 4.57 -2.70 -24.72
C THR A 24 5.00 -3.21 -23.35
N MET A 25 6.02 -4.05 -23.29
CA MET A 25 6.54 -4.58 -22.03
C MET A 25 7.14 -3.47 -21.16
N GLN A 26 7.93 -2.57 -21.77
CA GLN A 26 8.48 -1.39 -21.10
C GLN A 26 7.37 -0.47 -20.58
N SER A 27 6.36 -0.19 -21.39
CA SER A 27 5.22 0.64 -21.00
C SER A 27 4.42 0.03 -19.84
N ASN A 28 4.21 -1.29 -19.85
CA ASN A 28 3.54 -1.99 -18.77
C ASN A 28 4.37 -1.99 -17.48
N GLU A 29 5.69 -2.14 -17.57
CA GLU A 29 6.57 -2.06 -16.41
C GLU A 29 6.53 -0.67 -15.76
N GLU A 30 6.56 0.40 -16.55
CA GLU A 30 6.43 1.77 -16.04
C GLU A 30 5.04 2.03 -15.43
N ALA A 31 3.97 1.48 -16.03
CA ALA A 31 2.62 1.58 -15.46
C ALA A 31 2.51 0.86 -14.12
N VAL A 32 3.10 -0.32 -13.96
CA VAL A 32 3.16 -1.04 -12.69
C VAL A 32 3.94 -0.25 -11.64
N LYS A 33 5.10 0.32 -12.01
CA LYS A 33 5.90 1.15 -11.10
C LYS A 33 5.14 2.41 -10.65
N ALA A 34 4.39 3.04 -11.56
CA ALA A 34 3.57 4.21 -11.23
C ALA A 34 2.43 3.83 -10.29
N ALA A 35 1.68 2.78 -10.59
CA ALA A 35 0.60 2.27 -9.74
C ALA A 35 1.12 1.88 -8.34
N TRP A 36 2.30 1.26 -8.27
CA TRP A 36 2.95 0.95 -7.00
C TRP A 36 3.29 2.20 -6.19
N GLY A 37 3.75 3.28 -6.83
CA GLY A 37 3.99 4.56 -6.16
C GLY A 37 2.74 5.15 -5.50
N ASP A 38 1.58 5.02 -6.13
CA ASP A 38 0.29 5.46 -5.56
C ASP A 38 -0.13 4.61 -4.36
N VAL A 39 0.10 3.29 -4.43
CA VAL A 39 -0.11 2.36 -3.32
C VAL A 39 0.79 2.72 -2.14
N GLU A 40 2.09 2.89 -2.38
CA GLU A 40 3.08 3.28 -1.37
C GLU A 40 2.68 4.60 -0.67
N ALA A 41 2.33 5.63 -1.44
CA ALA A 41 1.88 6.91 -0.90
C ALA A 41 0.62 6.77 -0.03
N THR A 42 -0.30 5.87 -0.40
CA THR A 42 -1.51 5.61 0.38
C THR A 42 -1.20 4.92 1.71
N TYR A 43 -0.29 3.95 1.71
CA TYR A 43 0.17 3.29 2.94
C TYR A 43 0.93 4.24 3.86
N GLN A 44 1.81 5.09 3.28
CA GLN A 44 2.52 6.12 4.05
C GLN A 44 1.52 7.08 4.71
N ARG A 45 0.54 7.59 3.96
CA ARG A 45 -0.52 8.46 4.50
C ARG A 45 -1.27 7.79 5.64
N ARG A 46 -1.62 6.49 5.50
CA ARG A 46 -2.26 5.73 6.58
C ARG A 46 -1.39 5.68 7.84
N ALA A 47 -0.09 5.40 7.71
CA ALA A 47 0.84 5.36 8.83
C ALA A 47 1.02 6.73 9.51
N ASP A 48 0.94 7.82 8.75
CA ASP A 48 1.08 9.19 9.25
C ASP A 48 -0.15 9.68 10.03
N LEU A 49 -1.33 9.12 9.78
CA LEU A 49 -2.54 9.42 10.54
C LEU A 49 -2.55 8.77 11.93
N ILE A 50 -1.82 7.69 12.13
CA ILE A 50 -1.84 6.89 13.38
C ILE A 50 -1.42 7.68 14.62
N PRO A 51 -0.35 8.49 14.64
CA PRO A 51 0.03 9.25 15.81
C PRO A 51 -1.08 10.20 16.30
N ASN A 52 -1.72 10.91 15.37
CA ASN A 52 -2.81 11.83 15.67
C ASN A 52 -4.04 11.08 16.21
N LEU A 53 -4.34 9.91 15.63
CA LEU A 53 -5.40 9.05 16.13
C LEU A 53 -5.14 8.58 17.57
N VAL A 54 -3.92 8.08 17.83
CA VAL A 54 -3.51 7.61 19.16
C VAL A 54 -3.61 8.72 20.20
N GLU A 55 -3.11 9.92 19.90
CA GLU A 55 -3.19 11.07 20.83
C GLU A 55 -4.64 11.52 21.06
N THR A 56 -5.48 11.52 20.01
CA THR A 56 -6.89 11.86 20.13
C THR A 56 -7.62 10.85 21.03
N VAL A 57 -7.42 9.56 20.80
CA VAL A 57 -8.05 8.48 21.61
C VAL A 57 -7.53 8.51 23.04
N LYS A 58 -6.24 8.70 23.24
CA LYS A 58 -5.59 8.76 24.57
C LYS A 58 -6.15 9.89 25.46
N ALA A 59 -6.60 10.99 24.88
CA ALA A 59 -7.23 12.08 25.63
C ALA A 59 -8.51 11.64 26.36
N TYR A 60 -9.26 10.68 25.81
CA TYR A 60 -10.53 10.19 26.33
C TYR A 60 -10.42 8.80 26.99
N ALA A 61 -9.54 7.94 26.47
CA ALA A 61 -9.44 6.53 26.82
C ALA A 61 -8.06 6.18 27.40
N LYS A 62 -7.61 6.90 28.42
CA LYS A 62 -6.27 6.74 29.05
C LYS A 62 -6.01 5.35 29.62
N HIS A 63 -7.05 4.59 29.94
CA HIS A 63 -6.93 3.25 30.52
C HIS A 63 -6.69 2.16 29.46
N GLU A 64 -6.87 2.46 28.17
CA GLU A 64 -6.73 1.51 27.06
C GLU A 64 -5.28 1.41 26.55
N LYS A 65 -4.33 1.35 27.48
CA LYS A 65 -2.88 1.40 27.19
C LYS A 65 -2.45 0.29 26.22
N GLU A 66 -2.93 -0.93 26.43
CA GLU A 66 -2.54 -2.10 25.61
C GLU A 66 -3.01 -1.93 24.16
N THR A 67 -4.23 -1.44 23.95
CA THR A 67 -4.75 -1.21 22.59
C THR A 67 -3.99 -0.08 21.89
N LEU A 68 -3.71 1.02 22.58
CA LEU A 68 -2.93 2.14 22.04
C LEU A 68 -1.50 1.72 21.72
N GLN A 69 -0.89 0.92 22.58
CA GLN A 69 0.46 0.38 22.37
C GLN A 69 0.48 -0.56 21.16
N ALA A 70 -0.49 -1.47 21.04
CA ALA A 70 -0.59 -2.39 19.90
C ALA A 70 -0.68 -1.65 18.55
N VAL A 71 -1.42 -0.52 18.48
CA VAL A 71 -1.50 0.31 17.28
C VAL A 71 -0.15 0.96 16.97
N THR A 72 0.53 1.49 17.99
CA THR A 72 1.86 2.12 17.84
C THR A 72 2.92 1.13 17.38
N GLU A 73 2.91 -0.10 17.95
CA GLU A 73 3.82 -1.17 17.56
C GLU A 73 3.55 -1.66 16.13
N ALA A 74 2.28 -1.80 15.74
CA ALA A 74 1.91 -2.17 14.39
C ALA A 74 2.39 -1.11 13.37
N ARG A 75 2.25 0.19 13.70
CA ARG A 75 2.81 1.28 12.89
C ARG A 75 4.32 1.18 12.76
N ALA A 76 5.04 0.92 13.85
CA ALA A 76 6.48 0.78 13.82
C ALA A 76 6.94 -0.39 12.94
N LYS A 77 6.22 -1.52 12.96
CA LYS A 77 6.50 -2.67 12.06
C LYS A 77 6.34 -2.30 10.59
N VAL A 78 5.28 -1.59 10.22
CA VAL A 78 5.08 -1.11 8.85
C VAL A 78 6.22 -0.17 8.45
N GLY A 79 6.56 0.80 9.30
CA GLY A 79 7.62 1.77 9.03
C GLY A 79 9.03 1.17 8.97
N SER A 80 9.25 -0.04 9.53
CA SER A 80 10.55 -0.74 9.46
C SER A 80 10.79 -1.44 8.12
N ILE A 81 9.76 -1.63 7.31
CA ILE A 81 9.86 -2.26 6.00
C ILE A 81 10.10 -1.16 4.97
N GLN A 82 11.28 -1.19 4.34
CA GLN A 82 11.56 -0.26 3.26
C GLN A 82 10.75 -0.64 2.03
N VAL A 83 9.73 0.15 1.75
CA VAL A 83 8.92 0.02 0.55
C VAL A 83 9.71 0.67 -0.59
N SER A 84 10.13 -0.12 -1.56
CA SER A 84 10.84 0.34 -2.75
C SER A 84 10.23 -0.27 -4.01
N LYS A 85 10.51 0.34 -5.16
CA LYS A 85 10.05 -0.16 -6.46
C LYS A 85 10.53 -1.59 -6.75
N ASP A 86 11.68 -1.98 -6.16
CA ASP A 86 12.26 -3.31 -6.30
C ASP A 86 11.50 -4.37 -5.51
N MET A 87 10.66 -3.95 -4.55
CA MET A 87 9.85 -4.85 -3.72
C MET A 87 8.78 -5.60 -4.51
N VAL A 88 8.30 -5.02 -5.62
CA VAL A 88 7.32 -5.65 -6.52
C VAL A 88 7.87 -6.95 -7.11
N GLY A 89 9.19 -7.06 -7.27
CA GLY A 89 9.89 -8.26 -7.76
C GLY A 89 10.30 -9.26 -6.69
N ASP A 90 10.17 -8.93 -5.39
CA ASP A 90 10.56 -9.82 -4.28
C ASP A 90 9.34 -10.33 -3.50
N PRO A 91 8.90 -11.59 -3.74
CA PRO A 91 7.74 -12.17 -3.07
C PRO A 91 7.88 -12.23 -1.54
N LYS A 92 9.10 -12.37 -1.02
CA LYS A 92 9.34 -12.47 0.42
C LYS A 92 9.11 -11.12 1.13
N THR A 93 9.68 -10.06 0.59
CA THR A 93 9.50 -8.70 1.13
C THR A 93 8.05 -8.25 0.97
N MET A 94 7.39 -8.58 -0.14
CA MET A 94 5.97 -8.33 -0.35
C MET A 94 5.11 -9.05 0.70
N ALA A 95 5.37 -10.32 0.98
CA ALA A 95 4.63 -11.07 1.99
C ALA A 95 4.82 -10.48 3.41
N GLN A 96 6.03 -10.03 3.75
CA GLN A 96 6.30 -9.35 5.03
C GLN A 96 5.54 -8.03 5.14
N PHE A 97 5.51 -7.25 4.06
CA PHE A 97 4.76 -6.00 4.00
C PHE A 97 3.26 -6.24 4.18
N GLN A 98 2.69 -7.19 3.46
CA GLN A 98 1.27 -7.56 3.58
C GLN A 98 0.92 -8.03 5.01
N ALA A 99 1.78 -8.84 5.64
CA ALA A 99 1.60 -9.27 7.02
C ALA A 99 1.64 -8.11 8.02
N ALA A 100 2.53 -7.13 7.82
CA ALA A 100 2.60 -5.95 8.66
C ALA A 100 1.35 -5.07 8.48
N GLN A 101 0.86 -4.89 7.26
CA GLN A 101 -0.38 -4.16 6.97
C GLN A 101 -1.61 -4.85 7.58
N ALA A 102 -1.70 -6.18 7.50
CA ALA A 102 -2.78 -6.94 8.13
C ALA A 102 -2.75 -6.78 9.67
N SER A 103 -1.56 -6.77 10.27
CA SER A 103 -1.37 -6.48 11.70
C SER A 103 -1.87 -5.08 12.07
N MET A 104 -1.57 -4.07 11.24
CA MET A 104 -2.04 -2.70 11.41
C MET A 104 -3.58 -2.62 11.33
N SER A 105 -4.20 -3.22 10.31
CA SER A 105 -5.66 -3.27 10.16
C SER A 105 -6.32 -3.93 11.37
N SER A 106 -5.74 -5.02 11.88
CA SER A 106 -6.23 -5.70 13.08
C SER A 106 -6.15 -4.83 14.33
N ALA A 107 -5.03 -4.12 14.53
CA ALA A 107 -4.85 -3.22 15.67
C ALA A 107 -5.83 -2.04 15.61
N LEU A 108 -6.03 -1.45 14.44
CA LEU A 108 -7.01 -0.37 14.23
C LEU A 108 -8.45 -0.85 14.47
N SER A 109 -8.81 -2.03 14.00
CA SER A 109 -10.15 -2.61 14.26
C SER A 109 -10.42 -2.77 15.75
N ARG A 110 -9.42 -3.23 16.53
CA ARG A 110 -9.54 -3.32 18.00
C ARG A 110 -9.70 -1.95 18.63
N LEU A 111 -8.97 -0.94 18.14
CA LEU A 111 -9.11 0.45 18.61
C LEU A 111 -10.52 0.98 18.36
N MET A 112 -11.11 0.70 17.18
CA MET A 112 -12.48 1.12 16.87
C MET A 112 -13.51 0.46 17.82
N LEU A 113 -13.32 -0.81 18.20
CA LEU A 113 -14.16 -1.46 19.22
C LEU A 113 -14.04 -0.78 20.61
N VAL A 114 -12.85 -0.30 20.96
CA VAL A 114 -12.66 0.47 22.19
C VAL A 114 -13.44 1.79 22.13
N VAL A 115 -13.35 2.51 21.02
CA VAL A 115 -14.04 3.81 20.82
C VAL A 115 -15.55 3.72 21.06
N GLU A 116 -16.19 2.59 20.71
CA GLU A 116 -17.62 2.40 20.97
C GLU A 116 -18.02 2.53 22.45
N ARG A 117 -17.08 2.31 23.38
CA ARG A 117 -17.29 2.44 24.82
C ARG A 117 -17.11 3.88 25.35
N TYR A 118 -16.68 4.80 24.48
CA TYR A 118 -16.39 6.20 24.83
C TYR A 118 -17.23 7.17 23.97
N PRO A 119 -18.49 7.46 24.34
CA PRO A 119 -19.40 8.28 23.53
C PRO A 119 -18.84 9.68 23.22
N ASP A 120 -18.15 10.30 24.18
CA ASP A 120 -17.57 11.63 23.98
C ASP A 120 -16.45 11.64 22.95
N LEU A 121 -15.64 10.57 22.89
CA LEU A 121 -14.63 10.37 21.85
C LEU A 121 -15.28 10.16 20.49
N LYS A 122 -16.31 9.31 20.43
CA LYS A 122 -17.07 9.03 19.20
C LYS A 122 -17.75 10.29 18.65
N ALA A 123 -18.15 11.22 19.54
CA ALA A 123 -18.73 12.51 19.16
C ALA A 123 -17.69 13.54 18.71
N ASN A 124 -16.40 13.35 19.06
CA ASN A 124 -15.33 14.29 18.75
C ASN A 124 -15.10 14.45 17.26
N GLN A 125 -15.07 15.71 16.78
CA GLN A 125 -14.94 16.00 15.35
C GLN A 125 -13.57 15.57 14.79
N ASN A 126 -12.49 15.83 15.51
CA ASN A 126 -11.15 15.42 15.08
C ASN A 126 -11.03 13.90 14.92
N PHE A 127 -11.67 13.14 15.84
CA PHE A 127 -11.71 11.68 15.73
C PHE A 127 -12.46 11.24 14.47
N LYS A 128 -13.62 11.81 14.19
CA LYS A 128 -14.41 11.50 12.98
C LYS A 128 -13.63 11.80 11.70
N ASP A 129 -12.96 12.95 11.66
CA ASP A 129 -12.18 13.34 10.49
C ASP A 129 -11.00 12.39 10.25
N LEU A 130 -10.32 11.95 11.32
CA LEU A 130 -9.25 10.95 11.25
C LEU A 130 -9.79 9.57 10.82
N GLN A 131 -10.94 9.15 11.34
CA GLN A 131 -11.60 7.92 10.94
C GLN A 131 -11.95 7.93 9.46
N HIS A 132 -12.59 8.99 8.94
CA HIS A 132 -12.91 9.13 7.52
C HIS A 132 -11.67 9.11 6.62
N GLN A 133 -10.58 9.73 7.06
CA GLN A 133 -9.33 9.69 6.31
C GLN A 133 -8.74 8.27 6.29
N LEU A 134 -8.78 7.53 7.41
CA LEU A 134 -8.31 6.15 7.49
C LEU A 134 -9.16 5.22 6.61
N GLU A 135 -10.47 5.34 6.65
CA GLU A 135 -11.40 4.59 5.79
C GLU A 135 -11.13 4.89 4.30
N GLY A 136 -10.87 6.16 3.96
CA GLY A 136 -10.49 6.57 2.62
C GLY A 136 -9.18 5.93 2.13
N THR A 137 -8.18 5.79 3.02
CA THR A 137 -6.93 5.09 2.68
C THR A 137 -7.14 3.59 2.51
N GLU A 138 -7.94 2.96 3.37
CA GLU A 138 -8.31 1.54 3.27
C GLU A 138 -8.99 1.23 1.94
N ASN A 139 -9.98 2.03 1.55
CA ASN A 139 -10.69 1.85 0.29
C ASN A 139 -9.75 1.97 -0.92
N ARG A 140 -8.80 2.90 -0.91
CA ARG A 140 -7.81 3.04 -1.99
C ARG A 140 -6.87 1.84 -2.07
N ILE A 141 -6.43 1.31 -0.92
CA ILE A 141 -5.58 0.12 -0.85
C ILE A 141 -6.31 -1.11 -1.40
N ASN A 142 -7.60 -1.24 -1.12
CA ASN A 142 -8.39 -2.39 -1.56
C ASN A 142 -8.73 -2.36 -3.07
N VAL A 143 -8.65 -1.20 -3.71
CA VAL A 143 -8.94 -1.03 -5.16
C VAL A 143 -7.68 -1.07 -6.01
N ALA A 144 -6.51 -0.80 -5.45
CA ALA A 144 -5.22 -0.81 -6.13
C ALA A 144 -4.66 -2.23 -6.27
#